data_8af2a8f0083bde6123d81d42ed805acf
#
_entry.id   8af2a8f0083bde6123d81d42ed805acf
#
_cell.length_a   1.000
_cell.length_b   1.000
_cell.length_c   1.000
_cell.angle_alpha   90.00
_cell.angle_beta   90.00
_cell.angle_gamma   90.00
#
_symmetry.space_group_name_H-M   'P 1'
#
loop_
_entity.id
_entity.type
_entity.pdbx_description
1 polymer ?
#
loop_
_entity_poly.entity_id
_entity_poly.type
_entity_poly.pdbx_seq_one_letter_code
_entity_poly.pdbx_strand_id
1 'polypeptide(L)'
;MRQIVDFFSGRDEALESAASLRAVGRRVLAPSAIGLDDGSELLVERWLRILPGKRLTGAGRWNGQAVLAKLFIASRGSERHWLRESRGIDALEAHGLPTPRRLASGRLQGAGHFLLSDYLEGARNPDAAAIGDLAPVFETLGRMHARGILQEDVHLGNFVLQSGKLHVVDGDAIRPAASDQACLDNLALLFAQLPPADSAAMRPALLAAYRAGNPNLPIDSARLDAAVRQCRAARLADYLDKCLRDCSLFKVARRVDRFFSLVRNEADFLAPIIADPDAWIGQGVPLKRGRSATLARVELAGRALVIKRNNIKHAGHALSRAWRPSRAWHAWIEAHRLRFLGIATPRPLALIERRLGPLRGRAWLVSEYCAGPSLLDALAPYANGGAPAEAIEAVRRLFAQLAEARISHGDLKANNLILDGNTLSVVDLDAMRQHDSEAAWRRAWSRDRARFLRNWPAGSALRRELEAALPPD
;
A
#
# COMPACT_ATOMS: atom_id res chain seq x y z
N MET A 1 2.01 -1.39 -37.45
CA MET A 1 3.16 -0.48 -37.40
C MET A 1 3.09 0.72 -38.35
N ARG A 2 2.16 0.77 -39.31
CA ARG A 2 1.95 1.91 -40.23
C ARG A 2 0.85 2.92 -39.83
N GLN A 3 0.03 2.64 -38.81
CA GLN A 3 -1.12 3.51 -38.46
C GLN A 3 -0.80 4.59 -37.37
N ILE A 4 0.38 4.58 -36.78
CA ILE A 4 0.77 5.59 -35.76
C ILE A 4 1.46 6.80 -36.38
N VAL A 5 2.01 6.69 -37.59
CA VAL A 5 2.76 7.78 -38.23
C VAL A 5 1.82 8.83 -38.89
N ASP A 6 0.59 8.47 -39.21
CA ASP A 6 -0.34 9.40 -39.90
C ASP A 6 -1.20 10.27 -38.95
N PHE A 7 -1.09 10.08 -37.62
CA PHE A 7 -1.88 10.87 -36.65
C PHE A 7 -1.29 12.27 -36.38
N PHE A 8 -0.02 12.51 -36.73
CA PHE A 8 0.69 13.75 -36.43
C PHE A 8 0.89 14.73 -37.59
N SER A 9 0.33 14.45 -38.78
CA SER A 9 0.53 15.29 -39.95
C SER A 9 -0.49 16.44 -40.11
N GLY A 10 -0.98 17.04 -39.02
CA GLY A 10 -1.98 18.10 -39.19
C GLY A 10 -2.40 18.91 -37.96
N ARG A 11 -1.59 19.01 -36.93
CA ARG A 11 -1.81 20.00 -35.85
C ARG A 11 -0.51 20.73 -35.52
N ASP A 12 -0.50 22.05 -35.66
CA ASP A 12 0.40 22.97 -34.96
C ASP A 12 0.06 22.89 -33.44
N GLU A 13 0.33 21.74 -32.79
CA GLU A 13 0.19 21.64 -31.35
C GLU A 13 1.39 22.34 -30.72
N ALA A 14 1.14 23.48 -30.09
CA ALA A 14 2.16 24.21 -29.34
C ALA A 14 2.81 23.28 -28.30
N LEU A 15 4.15 23.21 -28.33
CA LEU A 15 4.91 22.41 -27.39
C LEU A 15 4.56 22.76 -25.94
N GLU A 16 4.31 21.75 -25.11
CA GLU A 16 4.02 21.95 -23.71
C GLU A 16 5.26 22.50 -22.97
N SER A 17 5.04 23.55 -22.21
CA SER A 17 6.05 24.17 -21.35
C SER A 17 5.91 23.74 -19.90
N ALA A 18 6.91 24.00 -19.07
CA ALA A 18 6.78 23.77 -17.63
C ALA A 18 5.65 24.58 -16.99
N ALA A 19 5.27 25.73 -17.56
CA ALA A 19 4.19 26.58 -17.09
C ALA A 19 2.82 25.97 -17.40
N SER A 20 2.60 25.48 -18.62
CA SER A 20 1.35 24.80 -19.02
C SER A 20 1.15 23.51 -18.22
N LEU A 21 2.18 22.70 -18.06
CA LEU A 21 2.15 21.47 -17.25
C LEU A 21 1.79 21.75 -15.77
N ARG A 22 2.23 22.89 -15.19
CA ARG A 22 1.81 23.31 -13.85
C ARG A 22 0.33 23.66 -13.77
N ALA A 23 -0.17 24.37 -14.77
CA ALA A 23 -1.56 24.86 -14.81
C ALA A 23 -2.58 23.74 -14.89
N VAL A 24 -2.28 22.67 -15.63
CA VAL A 24 -3.19 21.51 -15.81
C VAL A 24 -3.27 20.63 -14.55
N GLY A 25 -2.28 20.67 -13.68
CA GLY A 25 -2.28 19.97 -12.40
C GLY A 25 -2.22 18.45 -12.54
N ARG A 26 -3.29 17.71 -12.15
CA ARG A 26 -3.35 16.24 -12.28
C ARG A 26 -3.92 15.78 -13.63
N ARG A 27 -4.42 16.68 -14.46
CA ARG A 27 -5.10 16.35 -15.71
C ARG A 27 -4.16 16.42 -16.92
N VAL A 28 -2.86 16.26 -16.70
CA VAL A 28 -1.90 16.20 -17.80
C VAL A 28 -2.24 15.03 -18.71
N LEU A 29 -2.45 15.34 -19.99
CA LEU A 29 -2.81 14.35 -20.99
C LEU A 29 -1.55 13.64 -21.53
N ALA A 30 -1.73 12.50 -22.16
CA ALA A 30 -0.73 11.83 -22.95
C ALA A 30 -1.42 11.31 -24.25
N PRO A 31 -0.74 11.33 -25.41
CA PRO A 31 0.63 11.82 -25.59
C PRO A 31 0.75 13.34 -25.42
N SER A 32 1.94 13.83 -25.03
CA SER A 32 2.27 15.25 -24.90
C SER A 32 3.67 15.50 -25.47
N ALA A 33 3.79 16.51 -26.30
CA ALA A 33 5.07 17.00 -26.83
C ALA A 33 5.62 18.11 -25.94
N ILE A 34 6.85 17.97 -25.46
CA ILE A 34 7.49 18.85 -24.49
C ILE A 34 8.70 19.51 -25.14
N GLY A 35 8.76 20.84 -25.14
CA GLY A 35 9.92 21.58 -25.66
C GLY A 35 11.09 21.60 -24.67
N LEU A 36 12.28 21.22 -25.15
CA LEU A 36 13.54 21.30 -24.41
C LEU A 36 14.30 22.56 -24.79
N ASP A 37 15.21 23.02 -23.95
CA ASP A 37 15.96 24.27 -24.15
C ASP A 37 16.99 24.20 -25.31
N ASP A 38 17.41 22.99 -25.68
CA ASP A 38 18.27 22.75 -26.83
C ASP A 38 17.53 22.74 -28.18
N GLY A 39 16.21 23.02 -28.17
CA GLY A 39 15.36 23.02 -29.35
C GLY A 39 14.85 21.62 -29.73
N SER A 40 15.26 20.57 -29.05
CA SER A 40 14.74 19.23 -29.29
C SER A 40 13.36 19.04 -28.63
N GLU A 41 12.65 18.00 -29.07
CA GLU A 41 11.32 17.65 -28.59
C GLU A 41 11.35 16.30 -27.87
N LEU A 42 10.68 16.26 -26.70
CA LEU A 42 10.40 15.03 -25.95
C LEU A 42 8.93 14.67 -26.12
N LEU A 43 8.64 13.54 -26.74
CA LEU A 43 7.28 12.99 -26.80
C LEU A 43 7.06 12.09 -25.59
N VAL A 44 6.21 12.51 -24.64
CA VAL A 44 5.77 11.68 -23.53
C VAL A 44 4.54 10.89 -23.96
N GLU A 45 4.69 9.59 -24.13
CA GLU A 45 3.62 8.68 -24.57
C GLU A 45 2.71 8.25 -23.42
N ARG A 46 3.24 8.19 -22.19
CA ARG A 46 2.50 7.76 -21.00
C ARG A 46 3.07 8.37 -19.71
N TRP A 47 2.20 8.96 -18.90
CA TRP A 47 2.57 9.41 -17.56
C TRP A 47 2.59 8.25 -16.56
N LEU A 48 3.68 8.07 -15.85
CA LEU A 48 3.88 7.05 -14.83
C LEU A 48 3.61 7.59 -13.41
N ARG A 49 3.98 8.86 -13.17
CA ARG A 49 3.76 9.53 -11.89
C ARG A 49 3.53 11.03 -12.08
N ILE A 50 2.47 11.53 -11.47
CA ILE A 50 2.13 12.96 -11.50
C ILE A 50 2.12 13.50 -10.07
N LEU A 51 3.07 14.38 -9.74
CA LEU A 51 3.06 15.22 -8.55
C LEU A 51 2.72 16.65 -9.00
N PRO A 52 1.45 17.09 -8.86
CA PRO A 52 0.95 18.33 -9.43
C PRO A 52 1.79 19.54 -9.02
N GLY A 53 2.17 20.36 -10.00
CA GLY A 53 2.96 21.56 -9.79
C GLY A 53 4.39 21.33 -9.29
N LYS A 54 4.87 20.07 -9.20
CA LYS A 54 6.19 19.73 -8.67
C LYS A 54 7.04 18.90 -9.64
N ARG A 55 6.63 17.66 -9.91
CA ARG A 55 7.39 16.72 -10.71
C ARG A 55 6.47 15.79 -11.49
N LEU A 56 6.81 15.53 -12.73
CA LEU A 56 6.16 14.54 -13.58
C LEU A 56 7.19 13.48 -13.98
N THR A 57 6.76 12.24 -14.07
CA THR A 57 7.58 11.15 -14.61
C THR A 57 6.78 10.45 -15.69
N GLY A 58 7.35 10.30 -16.87
CA GLY A 58 6.72 9.68 -18.02
C GLY A 58 7.65 8.77 -18.79
N ALA A 59 7.07 7.84 -19.54
CA ALA A 59 7.75 7.07 -20.56
C ALA A 59 7.43 7.69 -21.91
N GLY A 60 8.41 7.75 -22.81
CA GLY A 60 8.22 8.38 -24.12
C GLY A 60 9.42 8.19 -25.03
N ARG A 61 9.55 9.09 -26.00
CA ARG A 61 10.63 9.07 -26.99
C ARG A 61 11.36 10.40 -27.07
N TRP A 62 12.66 10.32 -27.20
CA TRP A 62 13.53 11.44 -27.46
C TRP A 62 14.55 11.03 -28.54
N ASN A 63 14.63 11.77 -29.65
CA ASN A 63 15.43 11.44 -30.82
C ASN A 63 15.25 9.97 -31.30
N GLY A 64 14.00 9.49 -31.29
CA GLY A 64 13.65 8.13 -31.68
C GLY A 64 13.94 7.04 -30.63
N GLN A 65 14.68 7.35 -29.56
CA GLN A 65 15.00 6.43 -28.49
C GLN A 65 13.93 6.41 -27.39
N ALA A 66 13.63 5.24 -26.84
CA ALA A 66 12.74 5.11 -25.68
C ALA A 66 13.42 5.66 -24.40
N VAL A 67 12.75 6.57 -23.70
CA VAL A 67 13.30 7.26 -22.52
C VAL A 67 12.34 7.24 -21.35
N LEU A 68 12.90 7.23 -20.13
CA LEU A 68 12.22 7.65 -18.92
C LEU A 68 12.52 9.13 -18.69
N ALA A 69 11.48 9.96 -18.69
CA ALA A 69 11.60 11.39 -18.48
C ALA A 69 11.15 11.76 -17.06
N LYS A 70 12.03 12.44 -16.30
CA LYS A 70 11.69 13.13 -15.05
C LYS A 70 11.69 14.64 -15.30
N LEU A 71 10.52 15.27 -15.19
CA LEU A 71 10.32 16.71 -15.42
C LEU A 71 10.11 17.39 -14.07
N PHE A 72 10.99 18.32 -13.74
CA PHE A 72 10.98 19.11 -12.50
C PHE A 72 10.36 20.47 -12.81
N ILE A 73 9.04 20.59 -12.59
CA ILE A 73 8.25 21.74 -13.03
C ILE A 73 7.90 22.73 -11.90
N ALA A 74 8.36 22.50 -10.66
CA ALA A 74 8.08 23.42 -9.57
C ALA A 74 8.55 24.85 -9.88
N SER A 75 7.73 25.87 -9.57
CA SER A 75 8.09 27.29 -9.77
C SER A 75 9.26 27.72 -8.90
N ARG A 76 9.44 27.06 -7.75
CA ARG A 76 10.58 27.25 -6.84
C ARG A 76 11.16 25.89 -6.45
N GLY A 77 12.50 25.79 -6.48
CA GLY A 77 13.22 24.58 -6.05
C GLY A 77 13.29 23.45 -7.07
N SER A 78 12.80 23.62 -8.32
CA SER A 78 12.93 22.62 -9.39
C SER A 78 14.41 22.27 -9.65
N GLU A 79 15.27 23.29 -9.73
CA GLU A 79 16.72 23.14 -9.94
C GLU A 79 17.38 22.33 -8.81
N ARG A 80 17.04 22.63 -7.55
CA ARG A 80 17.59 21.87 -6.41
C ARG A 80 17.26 20.38 -6.48
N HIS A 81 16.02 20.02 -6.83
CA HIS A 81 15.62 18.62 -6.97
C HIS A 81 16.26 17.95 -8.17
N TRP A 82 16.34 18.67 -9.30
CA TRP A 82 17.03 18.18 -10.49
C TRP A 82 18.53 17.94 -10.23
N LEU A 83 19.23 18.87 -9.59
CA LEU A 83 20.64 18.70 -9.23
C LEU A 83 20.86 17.55 -8.26
N ARG A 84 19.97 17.35 -7.28
CA ARG A 84 20.05 16.23 -6.35
C ARG A 84 19.88 14.88 -7.06
N GLU A 85 18.87 14.79 -7.93
CA GLU A 85 18.64 13.61 -8.77
C GLU A 85 19.86 13.30 -9.64
N SER A 86 20.39 14.30 -10.33
CA SER A 86 21.57 14.15 -11.20
C SER A 86 22.80 13.68 -10.43
N ARG A 87 23.13 14.35 -9.31
CA ARG A 87 24.27 13.99 -8.45
C ARG A 87 24.15 12.59 -7.88
N GLY A 88 22.93 12.17 -7.51
CA GLY A 88 22.69 10.83 -7.01
C GLY A 88 22.92 9.74 -8.07
N ILE A 89 22.49 9.98 -9.30
CA ILE A 89 22.76 9.07 -10.42
C ILE A 89 24.28 9.03 -10.70
N ASP A 90 24.95 10.20 -10.76
CA ASP A 90 26.39 10.28 -10.95
C ASP A 90 27.16 9.49 -9.86
N ALA A 91 26.68 9.57 -8.60
CA ALA A 91 27.27 8.82 -7.50
C ALA A 91 27.08 7.30 -7.66
N LEU A 92 25.89 6.85 -8.08
CA LEU A 92 25.64 5.43 -8.36
C LEU A 92 26.55 4.92 -9.48
N GLU A 93 26.64 5.65 -10.59
CA GLU A 93 27.51 5.29 -11.73
C GLU A 93 28.98 5.27 -11.34
N ALA A 94 29.48 6.30 -10.66
CA ALA A 94 30.88 6.40 -10.22
C ALA A 94 31.30 5.24 -9.30
N HIS A 95 30.36 4.69 -8.54
CA HIS A 95 30.58 3.54 -7.66
C HIS A 95 30.23 2.19 -8.32
N GLY A 96 29.96 2.15 -9.63
CA GLY A 96 29.62 0.92 -10.35
C GLY A 96 28.37 0.23 -9.83
N LEU A 97 27.40 1.01 -9.33
CA LEU A 97 26.10 0.50 -8.88
C LEU A 97 25.11 0.54 -10.07
N PRO A 98 24.27 -0.49 -10.21
CA PRO A 98 23.39 -0.60 -11.37
C PRO A 98 22.31 0.49 -11.34
N THR A 99 22.33 1.40 -12.30
CA THR A 99 21.33 2.46 -12.49
C THR A 99 21.07 2.65 -13.99
N PRO A 100 19.84 3.10 -14.41
CA PRO A 100 19.61 3.44 -15.81
C PRO A 100 20.55 4.56 -16.25
N ARG A 101 21.20 4.40 -17.40
CA ARG A 101 22.13 5.39 -17.96
C ARG A 101 21.42 6.73 -18.21
N ARG A 102 22.02 7.82 -17.77
CA ARG A 102 21.56 9.17 -18.10
C ARG A 102 21.86 9.48 -19.58
N LEU A 103 20.84 9.89 -20.34
CA LEU A 103 20.93 10.23 -21.76
C LEU A 103 21.09 11.74 -21.97
N ALA A 104 20.26 12.52 -21.29
CA ALA A 104 20.28 13.99 -21.34
C ALA A 104 19.75 14.60 -20.07
N SER A 105 20.12 15.83 -19.78
CA SER A 105 19.52 16.64 -18.74
C SER A 105 19.75 18.12 -19.01
N GLY A 106 18.79 18.97 -18.66
CA GLY A 106 18.83 20.40 -18.96
C GLY A 106 17.61 21.14 -18.48
N ARG A 107 17.30 22.25 -19.15
CA ARG A 107 16.14 23.08 -18.85
C ARG A 107 14.98 22.76 -19.78
N LEU A 108 13.76 22.93 -19.27
CA LEU A 108 12.53 22.92 -20.07
C LEU A 108 12.24 24.33 -20.57
N GLN A 109 11.59 24.45 -21.71
CA GLN A 109 10.99 25.73 -22.09
C GLN A 109 10.02 26.21 -21.00
N GLY A 110 10.08 27.50 -20.64
CA GLY A 110 9.20 28.13 -19.66
C GLY A 110 9.48 27.79 -18.18
N ALA A 111 10.75 27.67 -17.82
CA ALA A 111 11.27 27.54 -16.45
C ALA A 111 10.93 26.20 -15.75
N GLY A 112 11.83 25.27 -15.84
CA GLY A 112 11.84 23.93 -15.24
C GLY A 112 13.08 23.19 -15.68
N HIS A 113 13.22 21.95 -15.25
CA HIS A 113 14.36 21.11 -15.59
C HIS A 113 13.89 19.71 -15.98
N PHE A 114 14.70 19.01 -16.78
CA PHE A 114 14.44 17.64 -17.16
C PHE A 114 15.66 16.74 -16.95
N LEU A 115 15.41 15.47 -16.80
CA LEU A 115 16.39 14.41 -16.83
C LEU A 115 15.81 13.24 -17.61
N LEU A 116 16.52 12.81 -18.62
CA LEU A 116 16.20 11.66 -19.46
C LEU A 116 17.16 10.52 -19.16
N SER A 117 16.65 9.33 -18.97
CA SER A 117 17.44 8.10 -18.82
C SER A 117 16.88 7.00 -19.70
N ASP A 118 17.66 5.93 -19.88
CA ASP A 118 17.19 4.74 -20.58
C ASP A 118 15.87 4.27 -19.99
N TYR A 119 14.89 4.00 -20.85
CA TYR A 119 13.65 3.37 -20.43
C TYR A 119 13.85 1.85 -20.35
N LEU A 120 13.72 1.31 -19.16
CA LEU A 120 13.85 -0.12 -18.92
C LEU A 120 12.54 -0.84 -19.29
N GLU A 121 12.39 -1.19 -20.56
CA GLU A 121 11.18 -1.87 -21.06
C GLU A 121 10.98 -3.21 -20.35
N GLY A 122 9.73 -3.50 -19.96
CA GLY A 122 9.39 -4.73 -19.23
C GLY A 122 9.91 -4.80 -17.80
N ALA A 123 10.54 -3.72 -17.29
CA ALA A 123 10.97 -3.68 -15.89
C ALA A 123 9.79 -3.71 -14.93
N ARG A 124 9.97 -4.42 -13.82
CA ARG A 124 9.00 -4.52 -12.73
C ARG A 124 9.65 -4.25 -11.37
N ASN A 125 8.87 -3.84 -10.40
CA ASN A 125 9.37 -3.75 -9.03
C ASN A 125 9.57 -5.17 -8.45
N PRO A 126 10.51 -5.33 -7.48
CA PRO A 126 10.68 -6.56 -6.73
C PRO A 126 9.39 -6.95 -6.00
N ASP A 127 9.05 -8.23 -6.03
CA ASP A 127 7.93 -8.76 -5.26
C ASP A 127 8.36 -8.96 -3.80
N ALA A 128 7.63 -8.34 -2.87
CA ALA A 128 7.90 -8.42 -1.44
C ALA A 128 7.72 -9.83 -0.85
N ALA A 129 7.04 -10.73 -1.56
CA ALA A 129 6.86 -12.13 -1.18
C ALA A 129 7.90 -13.08 -1.79
N ALA A 130 8.71 -12.61 -2.77
CA ALA A 130 9.65 -13.45 -3.51
C ALA A 130 11.09 -13.23 -3.06
N ILE A 131 11.67 -14.19 -2.35
CA ILE A 131 13.06 -14.12 -1.88
C ILE A 131 14.06 -13.90 -3.03
N GLY A 132 13.81 -14.49 -4.21
CA GLY A 132 14.65 -14.34 -5.40
C GLY A 132 14.68 -12.91 -5.94
N ASP A 133 13.60 -12.13 -5.74
CA ASP A 133 13.55 -10.72 -6.10
C ASP A 133 14.20 -9.84 -5.03
N LEU A 134 14.04 -10.21 -3.75
CA LEU A 134 14.54 -9.44 -2.62
C LEU A 134 16.04 -9.59 -2.37
N ALA A 135 16.60 -10.78 -2.55
CA ALA A 135 18.02 -11.02 -2.30
C ALA A 135 18.94 -10.05 -3.08
N PRO A 136 18.74 -9.80 -4.40
CA PRO A 136 19.52 -8.80 -5.14
C PRO A 136 19.35 -7.37 -4.61
N VAL A 137 18.17 -7.01 -4.07
CA VAL A 137 17.93 -5.69 -3.47
C VAL A 137 18.75 -5.52 -2.20
N PHE A 138 18.75 -6.53 -1.31
CA PHE A 138 19.52 -6.49 -0.06
C PHE A 138 21.04 -6.52 -0.32
N GLU A 139 21.51 -7.32 -1.27
CA GLU A 139 22.90 -7.31 -1.70
C GLU A 139 23.32 -5.94 -2.25
N THR A 140 22.48 -5.34 -3.12
CA THR A 140 22.77 -4.02 -3.70
C THR A 140 22.81 -2.95 -2.61
N LEU A 141 21.87 -2.98 -1.64
CA LEU A 141 21.92 -2.08 -0.50
C LEU A 141 23.21 -2.26 0.33
N GLY A 142 23.66 -3.51 0.54
CA GLY A 142 24.93 -3.81 1.18
C GLY A 142 26.10 -3.18 0.41
N ARG A 143 26.14 -3.37 -0.91
CA ARG A 143 27.17 -2.77 -1.79
C ARG A 143 27.15 -1.24 -1.76
N MET A 144 25.97 -0.60 -1.66
CA MET A 144 25.85 0.86 -1.48
C MET A 144 26.51 1.28 -0.16
N HIS A 145 26.15 0.64 0.95
CA HIS A 145 26.69 0.94 2.28
C HIS A 145 28.21 0.71 2.35
N ALA A 146 28.72 -0.38 1.77
CA ALA A 146 30.16 -0.66 1.71
C ALA A 146 30.94 0.41 0.92
N ARG A 147 30.28 1.17 0.04
CA ARG A 147 30.84 2.28 -0.72
C ARG A 147 30.57 3.66 -0.09
N GLY A 148 30.09 3.69 1.13
CA GLY A 148 29.78 4.93 1.83
C GLY A 148 28.57 5.70 1.28
N ILE A 149 27.58 4.99 0.69
CA ILE A 149 26.36 5.59 0.13
C ILE A 149 25.13 5.01 0.80
N LEU A 150 24.16 5.85 1.13
CA LEU A 150 22.82 5.41 1.50
C LEU A 150 21.77 5.94 0.51
N GLN A 151 20.63 5.26 0.47
CA GLN A 151 19.39 5.80 -0.10
C GLN A 151 18.45 6.18 1.06
N GLU A 152 18.38 7.49 1.36
CA GLU A 152 17.66 8.04 2.52
C GLU A 152 16.18 7.61 2.58
N ASP A 153 15.51 7.55 1.43
CA ASP A 153 14.13 7.05 1.28
C ASP A 153 14.13 5.66 0.63
N VAL A 154 14.82 4.70 1.26
CA VAL A 154 14.90 3.35 0.71
C VAL A 154 13.54 2.66 0.74
N HIS A 155 13.05 2.25 -0.44
CA HIS A 155 11.85 1.45 -0.59
C HIS A 155 11.93 0.59 -1.87
N LEU A 156 11.17 -0.53 -1.90
CA LEU A 156 11.20 -1.47 -3.02
C LEU A 156 10.87 -0.82 -4.37
N GLY A 157 10.08 0.26 -4.38
CA GLY A 157 9.79 1.03 -5.60
C GLY A 157 10.98 1.79 -6.18
N ASN A 158 12.10 1.94 -5.45
CA ASN A 158 13.34 2.52 -5.95
C ASN A 158 14.28 1.48 -6.58
N PHE A 159 13.81 0.24 -6.66
CA PHE A 159 14.49 -0.86 -7.33
C PHE A 159 13.60 -1.42 -8.42
N VAL A 160 14.18 -1.73 -9.56
CA VAL A 160 13.49 -2.40 -10.66
C VAL A 160 14.31 -3.55 -11.20
N LEU A 161 13.62 -4.62 -11.55
CA LEU A 161 14.19 -5.81 -12.17
C LEU A 161 13.86 -5.79 -13.66
N GLN A 162 14.88 -5.88 -14.50
CA GLN A 162 14.77 -6.04 -15.94
C GLN A 162 15.62 -7.21 -16.40
N SER A 163 15.03 -8.22 -17.02
CA SER A 163 15.75 -9.41 -17.52
C SER A 163 16.71 -10.03 -16.48
N GLY A 164 16.25 -10.11 -15.21
CA GLY A 164 17.04 -10.67 -14.11
C GLY A 164 18.10 -9.73 -13.51
N LYS A 165 18.27 -8.51 -14.05
CA LYS A 165 19.20 -7.51 -13.51
C LYS A 165 18.45 -6.49 -12.67
N LEU A 166 19.02 -6.14 -11.50
CA LEU A 166 18.49 -5.11 -10.63
C LEU A 166 19.05 -3.74 -11.02
N HIS A 167 18.21 -2.70 -10.96
CA HIS A 167 18.59 -1.30 -11.14
C HIS A 167 18.04 -0.43 -10.02
N VAL A 168 18.83 0.54 -9.56
CA VAL A 168 18.41 1.60 -8.62
C VAL A 168 17.92 2.81 -9.44
N VAL A 169 16.69 3.25 -9.23
CA VAL A 169 16.03 4.20 -10.16
C VAL A 169 15.71 5.60 -9.59
N ASP A 170 16.11 5.92 -8.36
CA ASP A 170 15.89 7.25 -7.76
C ASP A 170 17.19 7.80 -7.15
N GLY A 171 17.74 8.84 -7.78
CA GLY A 171 18.95 9.54 -7.33
C GLY A 171 18.69 10.63 -6.28
N ASP A 172 17.46 11.20 -6.21
CA ASP A 172 17.15 12.35 -5.32
C ASP A 172 17.39 12.05 -3.83
N ALA A 173 17.32 10.77 -3.43
CA ALA A 173 17.53 10.31 -2.06
C ALA A 173 18.93 9.73 -1.78
N ILE A 174 19.85 9.76 -2.73
CA ILE A 174 21.22 9.27 -2.54
C ILE A 174 22.02 10.25 -1.67
N ARG A 175 22.66 9.74 -0.62
CA ARG A 175 23.48 10.51 0.34
C ARG A 175 24.73 9.76 0.71
N PRO A 176 25.80 10.47 1.16
CA PRO A 176 26.91 9.84 1.83
C PRO A 176 26.46 9.10 3.10
N ALA A 177 26.99 7.92 3.35
CA ALA A 177 26.76 7.19 4.60
C ALA A 177 27.57 7.84 5.73
N ALA A 178 26.87 8.32 6.76
CA ALA A 178 27.51 9.04 7.85
C ALA A 178 28.08 8.12 8.96
N SER A 179 27.55 6.90 9.11
CA SER A 179 27.95 5.95 10.15
C SER A 179 27.36 4.54 9.92
N ASP A 180 27.90 3.55 10.63
CA ASP A 180 27.32 2.20 10.69
C ASP A 180 25.89 2.20 11.21
N GLN A 181 25.55 3.08 12.16
CA GLN A 181 24.18 3.23 12.66
C GLN A 181 23.24 3.70 11.54
N ALA A 182 23.66 4.65 10.70
CA ALA A 182 22.85 5.10 9.57
C ALA A 182 22.64 3.96 8.53
N CYS A 183 23.63 3.12 8.30
CA CYS A 183 23.48 1.91 7.48
C CYS A 183 22.51 0.90 8.10
N LEU A 184 22.57 0.69 9.41
CA LEU A 184 21.65 -0.21 10.13
C LEU A 184 20.21 0.30 10.08
N ASP A 185 20.00 1.60 10.27
CA ASP A 185 18.67 2.23 10.19
C ASP A 185 18.09 2.15 8.77
N ASN A 186 18.94 2.33 7.76
CA ASN A 186 18.56 2.20 6.35
C ASN A 186 18.20 0.75 5.98
N LEU A 187 18.97 -0.23 6.48
CA LEU A 187 18.64 -1.66 6.35
C LEU A 187 17.32 -2.00 7.06
N ALA A 188 17.10 -1.44 8.26
CA ALA A 188 15.86 -1.61 9.02
C ALA A 188 14.65 -1.04 8.27
N LEU A 189 14.82 0.11 7.60
CA LEU A 189 13.78 0.73 6.78
C LEU A 189 13.39 -0.16 5.60
N LEU A 190 14.35 -0.87 4.98
CA LEU A 190 14.05 -1.84 3.92
C LEU A 190 13.30 -3.07 4.47
N PHE A 191 13.74 -3.66 5.58
CA PHE A 191 13.01 -4.76 6.23
C PHE A 191 11.59 -4.36 6.66
N ALA A 192 11.38 -3.11 7.08
CA ALA A 192 10.06 -2.61 7.46
C ALA A 192 9.06 -2.50 6.30
N GLN A 193 9.51 -2.69 5.05
CA GLN A 193 8.62 -2.77 3.87
C GLN A 193 7.92 -4.11 3.75
N LEU A 194 8.52 -5.16 4.30
CA LEU A 194 8.01 -6.51 4.22
C LEU A 194 6.95 -6.72 5.30
N PRO A 195 5.88 -7.49 5.02
CA PRO A 195 4.97 -7.94 6.05
C PRO A 195 5.73 -8.61 7.21
N PRO A 196 5.31 -8.46 8.47
CA PRO A 196 6.05 -8.99 9.62
C PRO A 196 6.41 -10.47 9.50
N ALA A 197 5.44 -11.33 9.20
CA ALA A 197 5.66 -12.78 9.08
C ALA A 197 6.65 -13.14 7.96
N ASP A 198 6.52 -12.50 6.78
CA ASP A 198 7.42 -12.71 5.65
C ASP A 198 8.83 -12.20 5.96
N SER A 199 8.92 -11.04 6.61
CA SER A 199 10.18 -10.47 7.08
C SER A 199 10.90 -11.41 8.04
N ALA A 200 10.19 -12.03 8.99
CA ALA A 200 10.77 -12.98 9.94
C ALA A 200 11.27 -14.26 9.24
N ALA A 201 10.45 -14.83 8.36
CA ALA A 201 10.76 -16.07 7.65
C ALA A 201 11.97 -15.91 6.70
N MET A 202 12.05 -14.79 5.98
CA MET A 202 13.11 -14.54 4.98
C MET A 202 14.38 -13.91 5.58
N ARG A 203 14.33 -13.45 6.83
CA ARG A 203 15.44 -12.70 7.46
C ARG A 203 16.82 -13.33 7.34
N PRO A 204 17.04 -14.64 7.64
CA PRO A 204 18.38 -15.23 7.54
C PRO A 204 18.98 -15.10 6.13
N ALA A 205 18.17 -15.40 5.10
CA ALA A 205 18.62 -15.35 3.72
C ALA A 205 18.85 -13.89 3.24
N LEU A 206 17.99 -12.95 3.63
CA LEU A 206 18.15 -11.53 3.28
C LEU A 206 19.36 -10.88 3.97
N LEU A 207 19.64 -11.26 5.22
CA LEU A 207 20.87 -10.83 5.91
C LEU A 207 22.12 -11.44 5.26
N ALA A 208 22.08 -12.69 4.82
CA ALA A 208 23.17 -13.29 4.07
C ALA A 208 23.43 -12.54 2.75
N ALA A 209 22.38 -12.21 1.99
CA ALA A 209 22.47 -11.41 0.78
C ALA A 209 23.05 -9.99 1.06
N TYR A 210 22.59 -9.33 2.11
CA TYR A 210 23.14 -8.03 2.51
C TYR A 210 24.64 -8.12 2.86
N ARG A 211 25.05 -9.15 3.63
CA ARG A 211 26.45 -9.39 3.99
C ARG A 211 27.34 -9.73 2.80
N ALA A 212 26.79 -10.36 1.75
CA ALA A 212 27.52 -10.55 0.51
C ALA A 212 27.93 -9.21 -0.13
N GLY A 213 27.07 -8.18 0.00
CA GLY A 213 27.36 -6.82 -0.45
C GLY A 213 28.19 -5.98 0.55
N ASN A 214 28.07 -6.23 1.85
CA ASN A 214 28.76 -5.51 2.94
C ASN A 214 29.14 -6.45 4.10
N PRO A 215 30.27 -7.15 4.01
CA PRO A 215 30.69 -8.09 5.06
C PRO A 215 31.14 -7.41 6.35
N ASN A 216 31.47 -6.12 6.31
CA ASN A 216 32.13 -5.42 7.40
C ASN A 216 31.17 -4.74 8.39
N LEU A 217 29.89 -4.56 8.03
CA LEU A 217 28.92 -3.91 8.93
C LEU A 217 28.60 -4.85 10.12
N PRO A 218 28.87 -4.45 11.37
CA PRO A 218 28.45 -5.22 12.53
C PRO A 218 26.92 -5.13 12.72
N ILE A 219 26.23 -6.25 12.54
CA ILE A 219 24.79 -6.32 12.67
C ILE A 219 24.44 -7.01 14.00
N ASP A 220 24.01 -6.22 14.97
CA ASP A 220 23.36 -6.68 16.20
C ASP A 220 21.88 -6.98 15.89
N SER A 221 21.48 -8.23 16.05
CA SER A 221 20.11 -8.67 15.73
C SER A 221 19.05 -7.98 16.60
N ALA A 222 19.31 -7.74 17.88
CA ALA A 222 18.34 -7.11 18.78
C ALA A 222 18.14 -5.62 18.42
N ARG A 223 19.24 -4.92 18.10
CA ARG A 223 19.19 -3.53 17.60
C ARG A 223 18.47 -3.43 16.27
N LEU A 224 18.76 -4.32 15.32
CA LEU A 224 18.08 -4.36 14.04
C LEU A 224 16.57 -4.62 14.22
N ASP A 225 16.18 -5.56 15.08
CA ASP A 225 14.78 -5.85 15.36
C ASP A 225 14.05 -4.65 15.98
N ALA A 226 14.68 -3.95 16.89
CA ALA A 226 14.11 -2.72 17.49
C ALA A 226 13.93 -1.63 16.41
N ALA A 227 14.93 -1.41 15.57
CA ALA A 227 14.88 -0.45 14.48
C ALA A 227 13.79 -0.80 13.44
N VAL A 228 13.67 -2.08 13.06
CA VAL A 228 12.63 -2.55 12.12
C VAL A 228 11.22 -2.32 12.70
N ARG A 229 11.01 -2.62 13.98
CA ARG A 229 9.71 -2.35 14.64
C ARG A 229 9.38 -0.86 14.65
N GLN A 230 10.36 0.00 14.98
CA GLN A 230 10.19 1.44 14.99
C GLN A 230 9.89 1.99 13.59
N CYS A 231 10.66 1.61 12.58
CA CYS A 231 10.43 2.01 11.19
C CYS A 231 9.06 1.56 10.70
N ARG A 232 8.65 0.31 10.99
CA ARG A 232 7.33 -0.22 10.61
C ARG A 232 6.20 0.54 11.27
N ALA A 233 6.31 0.87 12.56
CA ALA A 233 5.32 1.66 13.28
C ALA A 233 5.17 3.06 12.69
N ALA A 234 6.27 3.75 12.41
CA ALA A 234 6.26 5.07 11.78
C ALA A 234 5.63 5.03 10.37
N ARG A 235 6.00 4.04 9.56
CA ARG A 235 5.42 3.84 8.22
C ARG A 235 3.92 3.52 8.26
N LEU A 236 3.50 2.69 9.21
CA LEU A 236 2.08 2.39 9.42
C LEU A 236 1.30 3.64 9.81
N ALA A 237 1.81 4.45 10.75
CA ALA A 237 1.18 5.70 11.16
C ALA A 237 1.01 6.66 9.97
N ASP A 238 2.07 6.90 9.18
CA ASP A 238 2.01 7.74 7.97
C ASP A 238 1.03 7.18 6.92
N TYR A 239 0.99 5.87 6.74
CA TYR A 239 0.04 5.24 5.82
C TYR A 239 -1.41 5.42 6.26
N LEU A 240 -1.70 5.23 7.55
CA LEU A 240 -3.05 5.42 8.09
C LEU A 240 -3.50 6.88 8.03
N ASP A 241 -2.60 7.84 8.24
CA ASP A 241 -2.88 9.26 8.03
C ASP A 241 -3.20 9.57 6.56
N LYS A 242 -2.50 8.94 5.62
CA LYS A 242 -2.79 9.05 4.19
C LYS A 242 -4.19 8.53 3.83
N CYS A 243 -4.71 7.52 4.53
CA CYS A 243 -6.07 7.01 4.30
C CYS A 243 -7.17 8.07 4.52
N LEU A 244 -6.86 9.19 5.17
CA LEU A 244 -7.80 10.26 5.51
C LEU A 244 -7.43 11.61 4.89
N ARG A 245 -6.42 11.64 4.02
CA ARG A 245 -5.88 12.82 3.37
C ARG A 245 -5.86 12.65 1.85
N ASP A 246 -6.23 13.70 1.10
CA ASP A 246 -6.12 13.66 -0.36
C ASP A 246 -4.64 13.58 -0.77
N CYS A 247 -4.28 12.50 -1.46
CA CYS A 247 -2.91 12.18 -1.88
C CYS A 247 -2.88 11.27 -3.12
N SER A 248 -1.72 10.77 -3.51
CA SER A 248 -1.59 9.85 -4.65
C SER A 248 -2.33 8.52 -4.45
N LEU A 249 -2.48 8.04 -3.22
CA LEU A 249 -3.14 6.78 -2.89
C LEU A 249 -4.65 6.93 -2.67
N PHE A 250 -5.08 8.03 -2.07
CA PHE A 250 -6.46 8.24 -1.65
C PHE A 250 -7.03 9.54 -2.19
N LYS A 251 -8.29 9.50 -2.63
CA LYS A 251 -9.09 10.67 -2.97
C LYS A 251 -10.01 10.96 -1.78
N VAL A 252 -9.87 12.14 -1.18
CA VAL A 252 -10.64 12.55 -0.02
C VAL A 252 -11.37 13.84 -0.30
N ALA A 253 -12.67 13.89 0.02
CA ALA A 253 -13.44 15.11 -0.03
C ALA A 253 -14.18 15.34 1.30
N ARG A 254 -14.15 16.59 1.76
CA ARG A 254 -14.83 17.07 2.96
C ARG A 254 -15.80 18.19 2.56
N ARG A 255 -17.08 17.86 2.58
CA ARG A 255 -18.18 18.81 2.32
C ARG A 255 -19.03 18.98 3.58
N VAL A 256 -19.87 19.98 3.60
CA VAL A 256 -20.78 20.25 4.73
C VAL A 256 -21.73 19.06 4.97
N ASP A 257 -22.23 18.45 3.90
CA ASP A 257 -23.22 17.36 3.89
C ASP A 257 -22.60 15.96 3.84
N ARG A 258 -21.32 15.86 3.48
CA ARG A 258 -20.69 14.56 3.17
C ARG A 258 -19.17 14.59 3.39
N PHE A 259 -18.68 13.46 3.89
CA PHE A 259 -17.28 13.10 3.84
C PHE A 259 -17.11 11.79 3.06
N PHE A 260 -16.10 11.69 2.24
CA PHE A 260 -15.64 10.39 1.75
C PHE A 260 -14.12 10.32 1.63
N SER A 261 -13.60 9.11 1.83
CA SER A 261 -12.25 8.70 1.49
C SER A 261 -12.32 7.41 0.70
N LEU A 262 -11.62 7.35 -0.42
CA LEU A 262 -11.60 6.17 -1.27
C LEU A 262 -10.22 5.96 -1.90
N VAL A 263 -9.93 4.73 -2.29
CA VAL A 263 -8.72 4.37 -3.02
C VAL A 263 -8.74 5.09 -4.38
N ARG A 264 -7.71 5.91 -4.64
CA ARG A 264 -7.73 6.90 -5.74
C ARG A 264 -7.97 6.30 -7.13
N ASN A 265 -7.33 5.18 -7.45
CA ASN A 265 -7.50 4.51 -8.75
C ASN A 265 -8.87 3.84 -8.93
N GLU A 266 -9.68 3.75 -7.88
CA GLU A 266 -11.05 3.25 -7.91
C GLU A 266 -12.10 4.38 -8.01
N ALA A 267 -11.66 5.64 -8.13
CA ALA A 267 -12.53 6.80 -7.96
C ALA A 267 -13.66 6.85 -8.99
N ASP A 268 -13.33 6.61 -10.26
CA ASP A 268 -14.30 6.67 -11.35
C ASP A 268 -15.20 5.43 -11.34
N PHE A 269 -14.62 4.27 -11.05
CA PHE A 269 -15.35 3.02 -10.87
C PHE A 269 -16.39 3.11 -9.75
N LEU A 270 -16.03 3.69 -8.60
CA LEU A 270 -16.92 3.78 -7.43
C LEU A 270 -17.88 4.98 -7.47
N ALA A 271 -17.79 5.86 -8.46
CA ALA A 271 -18.59 7.08 -8.53
C ALA A 271 -20.12 6.83 -8.36
N PRO A 272 -20.75 5.81 -8.98
CA PRO A 272 -22.15 5.51 -8.79
C PRO A 272 -22.51 5.12 -7.35
N ILE A 273 -21.67 4.32 -6.69
CA ILE A 273 -21.89 3.92 -5.28
C ILE A 273 -21.71 5.11 -4.35
N ILE A 274 -20.71 5.98 -4.60
CA ILE A 274 -20.50 7.19 -3.80
C ILE A 274 -21.67 8.15 -3.91
N ALA A 275 -22.32 8.21 -5.07
CA ALA A 275 -23.50 9.06 -5.28
C ALA A 275 -24.68 8.63 -4.40
N ASP A 276 -25.06 7.38 -4.41
CA ASP A 276 -26.15 6.83 -3.58
C ASP A 276 -25.86 5.38 -3.11
N PRO A 277 -25.15 5.20 -1.99
CA PRO A 277 -24.85 3.87 -1.48
C PRO A 277 -26.08 3.11 -0.97
N ASP A 278 -27.17 3.81 -0.57
CA ASP A 278 -28.38 3.16 -0.10
C ASP A 278 -29.19 2.54 -1.25
N ALA A 279 -29.23 3.18 -2.42
CA ALA A 279 -29.83 2.60 -3.62
C ALA A 279 -29.15 1.29 -4.02
N TRP A 280 -27.81 1.26 -3.96
CA TRP A 280 -27.04 0.04 -4.23
C TRP A 280 -27.30 -1.07 -3.22
N ILE A 281 -27.42 -0.74 -1.93
CA ILE A 281 -27.82 -1.73 -0.89
C ILE A 281 -29.22 -2.29 -1.19
N GLY A 282 -30.14 -1.46 -1.66
CA GLY A 282 -31.51 -1.86 -2.00
C GLY A 282 -31.60 -2.84 -3.16
N GLN A 283 -30.71 -2.71 -4.14
CA GLN A 283 -30.64 -3.57 -5.32
C GLN A 283 -29.77 -4.82 -5.09
N GLY A 284 -28.88 -4.79 -4.09
CA GLY A 284 -27.94 -5.86 -3.81
C GLY A 284 -28.55 -7.09 -3.14
N VAL A 285 -27.82 -8.20 -3.19
CA VAL A 285 -28.16 -9.42 -2.44
C VAL A 285 -27.88 -9.18 -0.95
N PRO A 286 -28.88 -9.28 -0.07
CA PRO A 286 -28.68 -9.02 1.34
C PRO A 286 -27.84 -10.14 1.98
N LEU A 287 -26.70 -9.77 2.58
CA LEU A 287 -25.90 -10.67 3.40
C LEU A 287 -26.31 -10.62 4.88
N LYS A 288 -26.75 -9.44 5.37
CA LYS A 288 -27.22 -9.24 6.74
C LYS A 288 -28.16 -8.06 6.82
N ARG A 289 -29.34 -8.27 7.44
CA ARG A 289 -30.29 -7.22 7.83
C ARG A 289 -30.42 -7.20 9.35
N GLY A 290 -29.58 -6.41 10.01
CA GLY A 290 -29.56 -6.33 11.47
C GLY A 290 -29.86 -4.93 12.01
N ARG A 291 -30.19 -4.84 13.30
CA ARG A 291 -30.44 -3.57 13.98
C ARG A 291 -29.24 -2.61 13.97
N SER A 292 -28.00 -3.13 13.99
CA SER A 292 -26.77 -2.35 14.10
C SER A 292 -26.08 -2.09 12.76
N ALA A 293 -26.28 -2.96 11.77
CA ALA A 293 -25.71 -2.84 10.45
C ALA A 293 -26.55 -3.56 9.40
N THR A 294 -26.50 -3.05 8.18
CA THR A 294 -27.05 -3.69 6.97
C THR A 294 -25.88 -3.94 6.02
N LEU A 295 -25.77 -5.18 5.51
CA LEU A 295 -24.76 -5.59 4.55
C LEU A 295 -25.45 -6.12 3.30
N ALA A 296 -24.99 -5.68 2.14
CA ALA A 296 -25.41 -6.23 0.85
C ALA A 296 -24.20 -6.49 -0.04
N ARG A 297 -24.25 -7.62 -0.76
CA ARG A 297 -23.38 -7.89 -1.89
C ARG A 297 -23.96 -7.20 -3.11
N VAL A 298 -23.15 -6.42 -3.79
CA VAL A 298 -23.53 -5.70 -5.01
C VAL A 298 -22.56 -6.04 -6.11
N GLU A 299 -23.03 -5.94 -7.34
CA GLU A 299 -22.19 -6.13 -8.53
C GLU A 299 -22.07 -4.81 -9.28
N LEU A 300 -20.85 -4.38 -9.56
CA LEU A 300 -20.56 -3.19 -10.34
C LEU A 300 -19.52 -3.53 -11.41
N ALA A 301 -19.89 -3.39 -12.68
CA ALA A 301 -19.02 -3.69 -13.82
C ALA A 301 -18.29 -5.05 -13.72
N GLY A 302 -19.02 -6.11 -13.35
CA GLY A 302 -18.49 -7.46 -13.21
C GLY A 302 -17.67 -7.73 -11.95
N ARG A 303 -17.56 -6.77 -11.02
CA ARG A 303 -16.87 -6.95 -9.72
C ARG A 303 -17.88 -7.04 -8.58
N ALA A 304 -17.73 -8.08 -7.77
CA ALA A 304 -18.52 -8.26 -6.55
C ALA A 304 -17.95 -7.42 -5.40
N LEU A 305 -18.79 -6.60 -4.79
CA LEU A 305 -18.45 -5.72 -3.69
C LEU A 305 -19.39 -5.96 -2.51
N VAL A 306 -18.99 -5.55 -1.32
CA VAL A 306 -19.83 -5.50 -0.11
C VAL A 306 -19.98 -4.04 0.32
N ILE A 307 -21.23 -3.63 0.52
CA ILE A 307 -21.53 -2.35 1.15
C ILE A 307 -22.11 -2.63 2.54
N LYS A 308 -21.38 -2.18 3.57
CA LYS A 308 -21.78 -2.24 4.97
C LYS A 308 -22.26 -0.87 5.41
N ARG A 309 -23.55 -0.71 5.72
CA ARG A 309 -24.11 0.50 6.33
C ARG A 309 -24.23 0.33 7.83
N ASN A 310 -23.71 1.27 8.58
CA ASN A 310 -23.92 1.33 10.03
C ASN A 310 -25.23 2.05 10.35
N ASN A 311 -26.17 1.34 10.99
CA ASN A 311 -27.50 1.84 11.32
C ASN A 311 -27.46 2.70 12.59
N ILE A 312 -28.20 3.80 12.58
CA ILE A 312 -28.45 4.66 13.74
C ILE A 312 -29.72 4.16 14.40
N LYS A 313 -29.66 3.72 15.66
CA LYS A 313 -30.80 3.06 16.33
C LYS A 313 -31.94 4.02 16.71
N HIS A 314 -31.60 5.25 17.16
CA HIS A 314 -32.57 6.30 17.56
C HIS A 314 -31.85 7.66 17.68
N ALA A 315 -32.61 8.75 17.74
CA ALA A 315 -32.12 10.13 17.73
C ALA A 315 -31.14 10.44 18.89
N GLY A 316 -31.39 9.98 20.10
CA GLY A 316 -30.47 10.15 21.25
C GLY A 316 -29.11 9.45 21.04
N HIS A 317 -29.09 8.29 20.41
CA HIS A 317 -27.90 7.60 20.05
C HIS A 317 -27.15 8.30 18.91
N ALA A 318 -27.86 8.96 17.99
CA ALA A 318 -27.28 9.79 16.95
C ALA A 318 -26.50 10.97 17.55
N LEU A 319 -27.14 11.68 18.49
CA LEU A 319 -26.55 12.86 19.11
C LEU A 319 -25.28 12.53 19.95
N SER A 320 -25.32 11.46 20.75
CA SER A 320 -24.16 11.02 21.57
C SER A 320 -22.97 10.59 20.75
N ARG A 321 -23.16 10.20 19.47
CA ARG A 321 -22.14 9.71 18.56
C ARG A 321 -21.73 10.71 17.47
N ALA A 322 -22.48 11.79 17.30
CA ALA A 322 -22.26 12.75 16.21
C ALA A 322 -20.83 13.34 16.20
N TRP A 323 -20.20 13.43 17.35
CA TRP A 323 -18.82 13.95 17.52
C TRP A 323 -17.73 12.88 17.45
N ARG A 324 -18.07 11.60 17.48
CA ARG A 324 -17.09 10.50 17.49
C ARG A 324 -16.92 9.90 16.10
N PRO A 325 -15.75 9.35 15.76
CA PRO A 325 -15.58 8.56 14.55
C PRO A 325 -16.66 7.48 14.42
N SER A 326 -17.22 7.33 13.22
CA SER A 326 -18.20 6.27 12.94
C SER A 326 -17.54 4.89 12.99
N ARG A 327 -18.36 3.83 13.13
CA ARG A 327 -17.85 2.45 13.03
C ARG A 327 -17.25 2.18 11.65
N ALA A 328 -17.84 2.75 10.58
CA ALA A 328 -17.28 2.63 9.24
C ALA A 328 -15.91 3.29 9.14
N TRP A 329 -15.71 4.45 9.78
CA TRP A 329 -14.40 5.10 9.87
C TRP A 329 -13.38 4.23 10.58
N HIS A 330 -13.76 3.64 11.72
CA HIS A 330 -12.90 2.75 12.47
C HIS A 330 -12.53 1.51 11.64
N ALA A 331 -13.54 0.84 11.06
CA ALA A 331 -13.32 -0.34 10.23
C ALA A 331 -12.49 -0.03 8.96
N TRP A 332 -12.62 1.18 8.38
CA TRP A 332 -11.77 1.65 7.28
C TRP A 332 -10.30 1.68 7.67
N ILE A 333 -9.99 2.28 8.81
CA ILE A 333 -8.61 2.38 9.32
C ILE A 333 -8.05 1.00 9.66
N GLU A 334 -8.82 0.16 10.36
CA GLU A 334 -8.36 -1.17 10.75
C GLU A 334 -8.20 -2.11 9.55
N ALA A 335 -9.05 -2.03 8.53
CA ALA A 335 -8.86 -2.79 7.30
C ALA A 335 -7.57 -2.39 6.56
N HIS A 336 -7.26 -1.10 6.49
CA HIS A 336 -6.00 -0.63 5.94
C HIS A 336 -4.79 -1.02 6.79
N ARG A 337 -4.94 -1.03 8.14
CA ARG A 337 -3.91 -1.54 9.07
C ARG A 337 -3.59 -3.00 8.81
N LEU A 338 -4.61 -3.86 8.76
CA LEU A 338 -4.43 -5.29 8.50
C LEU A 338 -3.70 -5.52 7.17
N ARG A 339 -4.16 -4.86 6.10
CA ARG A 339 -3.53 -5.00 4.78
C ARG A 339 -2.07 -4.52 4.76
N PHE A 340 -1.76 -3.43 5.45
CA PHE A 340 -0.38 -2.95 5.59
C PHE A 340 0.51 -3.97 6.31
N LEU A 341 -0.03 -4.69 7.27
CA LEU A 341 0.67 -5.74 8.04
C LEU A 341 0.66 -7.11 7.36
N GLY A 342 0.06 -7.25 6.17
CA GLY A 342 -0.03 -8.52 5.45
C GLY A 342 -1.05 -9.49 6.03
N ILE A 343 -1.98 -9.01 6.87
CA ILE A 343 -3.06 -9.80 7.45
C ILE A 343 -4.27 -9.74 6.51
N ALA A 344 -4.78 -10.90 6.11
CA ALA A 344 -5.84 -10.99 5.13
C ALA A 344 -7.16 -10.40 5.65
N THR A 345 -7.74 -9.49 4.87
CA THR A 345 -9.07 -8.90 5.04
C THR A 345 -9.57 -8.42 3.68
N PRO A 346 -10.90 -8.37 3.42
CA PRO A 346 -11.42 -7.80 2.19
C PRO A 346 -10.86 -6.41 1.94
N ARG A 347 -10.40 -6.14 0.71
CA ARG A 347 -9.80 -4.84 0.37
C ARG A 347 -10.80 -3.71 0.58
N PRO A 348 -10.52 -2.76 1.48
CA PRO A 348 -11.38 -1.59 1.66
C PRO A 348 -11.21 -0.65 0.46
N LEU A 349 -12.33 -0.20 -0.11
CA LEU A 349 -12.36 0.62 -1.32
C LEU A 349 -12.82 2.04 -1.07
N ALA A 350 -13.86 2.22 -0.20
CA ALA A 350 -14.35 3.53 0.16
C ALA A 350 -14.99 3.57 1.56
N LEU A 351 -14.77 4.68 2.24
CA LEU A 351 -15.52 5.15 3.41
C LEU A 351 -16.39 6.32 2.98
N ILE A 352 -17.68 6.29 3.31
CA ILE A 352 -18.64 7.37 3.06
C ILE A 352 -19.33 7.71 4.35
N GLU A 353 -19.45 8.99 4.70
CA GLU A 353 -20.24 9.48 5.83
C GLU A 353 -21.17 10.62 5.37
N ARG A 354 -22.44 10.56 5.70
CA ARG A 354 -23.30 11.74 5.69
C ARG A 354 -22.95 12.62 6.88
N ARG A 355 -22.96 13.92 6.67
CA ARG A 355 -22.60 14.91 7.68
C ARG A 355 -23.57 16.09 7.68
N LEU A 356 -23.61 16.78 8.81
CA LEU A 356 -24.18 18.12 8.92
C LEU A 356 -23.11 18.98 9.59
N GLY A 357 -22.27 19.61 8.77
CA GLY A 357 -21.06 20.27 9.26
C GLY A 357 -20.11 19.28 9.97
N PRO A 358 -19.77 19.51 11.24
CA PRO A 358 -18.92 18.61 12.03
C PRO A 358 -19.65 17.35 12.51
N LEU A 359 -20.99 17.34 12.49
CA LEU A 359 -21.80 16.24 13.01
C LEU A 359 -21.83 15.08 12.02
N ARG A 360 -21.52 13.87 12.50
CA ARG A 360 -21.47 12.63 11.72
C ARG A 360 -22.82 11.92 11.79
N GLY A 361 -23.30 11.52 10.62
CA GLY A 361 -24.53 10.77 10.46
C GLY A 361 -24.32 9.31 10.07
N ARG A 362 -25.13 8.84 9.12
CA ARG A 362 -24.99 7.50 8.53
C ARG A 362 -23.63 7.34 7.86
N ALA A 363 -23.10 6.14 7.95
CA ALA A 363 -21.80 5.83 7.37
C ALA A 363 -21.81 4.45 6.68
N TRP A 364 -21.07 4.36 5.59
CA TRP A 364 -20.93 3.17 4.78
C TRP A 364 -19.45 2.84 4.59
N LEU A 365 -19.15 1.55 4.61
CA LEU A 365 -17.86 1.00 4.17
C LEU A 365 -18.12 0.15 2.93
N VAL A 366 -17.37 0.41 1.88
CA VAL A 366 -17.35 -0.38 0.65
C VAL A 366 -16.05 -1.18 0.62
N SER A 367 -16.16 -2.48 0.43
CA SER A 367 -15.02 -3.38 0.27
C SER A 367 -15.24 -4.37 -0.87
N GLU A 368 -14.18 -5.02 -1.32
CA GLU A 368 -14.31 -6.19 -2.19
C GLU A 368 -15.08 -7.28 -1.47
N TYR A 369 -15.81 -8.09 -2.24
CA TYR A 369 -16.45 -9.29 -1.72
C TYR A 369 -15.38 -10.36 -1.51
N CYS A 370 -15.35 -10.96 -0.35
CA CYS A 370 -14.53 -12.13 -0.05
C CYS A 370 -15.36 -13.39 -0.33
N ALA A 371 -14.95 -14.17 -1.28
CA ALA A 371 -15.59 -15.43 -1.60
C ALA A 371 -15.24 -16.50 -0.54
N GLY A 372 -16.05 -17.53 -0.45
CA GLY A 372 -15.82 -18.64 0.45
C GLY A 372 -16.80 -18.68 1.63
N PRO A 373 -16.87 -19.82 2.33
CA PRO A 373 -17.69 -20.01 3.52
C PRO A 373 -17.07 -19.31 4.75
N SER A 374 -17.88 -19.07 5.77
CA SER A 374 -17.32 -18.76 7.08
C SER A 374 -16.51 -19.95 7.60
N LEU A 375 -15.51 -19.68 8.45
CA LEU A 375 -14.72 -20.75 9.06
C LEU A 375 -15.62 -21.71 9.88
N LEU A 376 -16.71 -21.20 10.47
CA LEU A 376 -17.68 -22.05 11.17
C LEU A 376 -18.32 -23.05 10.21
N ASP A 377 -18.80 -22.58 9.06
CA ASP A 377 -19.45 -23.41 8.05
C ASP A 377 -18.45 -24.38 7.39
N ALA A 378 -17.23 -23.89 7.09
CA ALA A 378 -16.16 -24.69 6.50
C ALA A 378 -15.73 -25.86 7.41
N LEU A 379 -15.71 -25.65 8.72
CA LEU A 379 -15.31 -26.66 9.70
C LEU A 379 -16.47 -27.46 10.28
N ALA A 380 -17.72 -27.15 9.94
CA ALA A 380 -18.89 -27.90 10.45
C ALA A 380 -18.84 -29.42 10.19
N PRO A 381 -18.36 -29.91 9.03
CA PRO A 381 -18.26 -31.35 8.78
C PRO A 381 -17.25 -32.08 9.68
N TYR A 382 -16.32 -31.37 10.32
CA TYR A 382 -15.19 -31.92 11.07
C TYR A 382 -15.35 -31.83 12.59
N ALA A 383 -16.60 -31.79 13.08
CA ALA A 383 -16.88 -31.71 14.53
C ALA A 383 -16.20 -32.81 15.36
N ASN A 384 -16.01 -33.99 14.77
CA ASN A 384 -15.33 -35.15 15.38
C ASN A 384 -13.81 -35.16 15.17
N GLY A 385 -13.22 -34.13 14.61
CA GLY A 385 -11.80 -34.03 14.29
C GLY A 385 -11.49 -34.32 12.82
N GLY A 386 -10.20 -34.25 12.48
CA GLY A 386 -9.72 -34.48 11.12
C GLY A 386 -9.97 -33.33 10.16
N ALA A 387 -9.98 -32.10 10.68
CA ALA A 387 -10.06 -30.89 9.85
C ALA A 387 -8.90 -30.84 8.84
N PRO A 388 -9.10 -30.29 7.63
CA PRO A 388 -8.02 -30.15 6.65
C PRO A 388 -6.81 -29.40 7.25
N ALA A 389 -5.62 -29.96 7.07
CA ALA A 389 -4.39 -29.40 7.62
C ALA A 389 -4.17 -27.95 7.17
N GLU A 390 -4.57 -27.63 5.93
CA GLU A 390 -4.47 -26.28 5.36
C GLU A 390 -5.37 -25.27 6.10
N ALA A 391 -6.57 -25.71 6.54
CA ALA A 391 -7.49 -24.86 7.31
C ALA A 391 -6.95 -24.59 8.72
N ILE A 392 -6.40 -25.60 9.37
CA ILE A 392 -5.73 -25.49 10.69
C ILE A 392 -4.51 -24.56 10.58
N GLU A 393 -3.71 -24.74 9.52
CA GLU A 393 -2.55 -23.89 9.26
C GLU A 393 -2.94 -22.43 8.97
N ALA A 394 -4.04 -22.20 8.25
CA ALA A 394 -4.57 -20.86 8.02
C ALA A 394 -5.00 -20.19 9.35
N VAL A 395 -5.63 -20.94 10.25
CA VAL A 395 -5.95 -20.45 11.61
C VAL A 395 -4.66 -20.13 12.38
N ARG A 396 -3.70 -21.04 12.42
CA ARG A 396 -2.41 -20.84 13.10
C ARG A 396 -1.70 -19.58 12.61
N ARG A 397 -1.63 -19.40 11.30
CA ARG A 397 -1.00 -18.25 10.65
C ARG A 397 -1.69 -16.94 11.03
N LEU A 398 -3.02 -16.88 10.91
CA LEU A 398 -3.78 -15.68 11.25
C LEU A 398 -3.56 -15.28 12.72
N PHE A 399 -3.70 -16.24 13.64
CA PHE A 399 -3.53 -15.94 15.06
C PHE A 399 -2.10 -15.52 15.40
N ALA A 400 -1.09 -16.13 14.79
CA ALA A 400 0.30 -15.71 14.93
C ALA A 400 0.52 -14.26 14.44
N GLN A 401 -0.04 -13.90 13.28
CA GLN A 401 0.04 -12.55 12.73
C GLN A 401 -0.65 -11.51 13.63
N LEU A 402 -1.85 -11.82 14.16
CA LEU A 402 -2.56 -10.93 15.07
C LEU A 402 -1.81 -10.76 16.39
N ALA A 403 -1.23 -11.83 16.92
CA ALA A 403 -0.42 -11.80 18.15
C ALA A 403 0.85 -10.96 17.96
N GLU A 404 1.61 -11.18 16.89
CA GLU A 404 2.81 -10.40 16.58
C GLU A 404 2.52 -8.90 16.45
N ALA A 405 1.39 -8.56 15.82
CA ALA A 405 0.96 -7.17 15.66
C ALA A 405 0.29 -6.57 16.91
N ARG A 406 0.11 -7.35 17.99
CA ARG A 406 -0.67 -6.99 19.18
C ARG A 406 -2.06 -6.45 18.85
N ILE A 407 -2.75 -7.13 17.94
CA ILE A 407 -4.09 -6.77 17.52
C ILE A 407 -5.10 -7.71 18.19
N SER A 408 -6.16 -7.14 18.75
CA SER A 408 -7.36 -7.87 19.15
C SER A 408 -8.52 -7.53 18.25
N HIS A 409 -9.35 -8.50 17.92
CA HIS A 409 -10.54 -8.31 17.09
C HIS A 409 -11.73 -7.76 17.91
N GLY A 410 -11.84 -8.13 19.18
CA GLY A 410 -12.92 -7.74 20.08
C GLY A 410 -14.23 -8.50 19.91
N ASP A 411 -14.43 -9.18 18.78
CA ASP A 411 -15.56 -10.10 18.50
C ASP A 411 -15.10 -11.26 17.59
N LEU A 412 -13.97 -11.92 17.96
CA LEU A 412 -13.35 -12.98 17.17
C LEU A 412 -14.19 -14.28 17.23
N LYS A 413 -15.14 -14.37 16.31
CA LYS A 413 -15.98 -15.56 16.07
C LYS A 413 -15.60 -16.21 14.76
N ALA A 414 -15.80 -17.51 14.65
CA ALA A 414 -15.56 -18.23 13.42
C ALA A 414 -16.39 -17.71 12.22
N ASN A 415 -17.57 -17.12 12.48
CA ASN A 415 -18.37 -16.46 11.44
C ASN A 415 -17.77 -15.13 10.92
N ASN A 416 -16.82 -14.55 11.66
CA ASN A 416 -16.11 -13.34 11.24
C ASN A 416 -14.77 -13.64 10.54
N LEU A 417 -14.57 -14.92 10.19
CA LEU A 417 -13.41 -15.42 9.47
C LEU A 417 -13.92 -16.14 8.21
N ILE A 418 -13.48 -15.67 7.03
CA ILE A 418 -13.87 -16.24 5.74
C ILE A 418 -12.70 -17.06 5.20
N LEU A 419 -12.93 -18.32 4.91
CA LEU A 419 -11.92 -19.22 4.35
C LEU A 419 -12.05 -19.24 2.82
N ASP A 420 -11.02 -18.77 2.14
CA ASP A 420 -10.90 -18.79 0.69
C ASP A 420 -9.61 -19.54 0.31
N GLY A 421 -9.73 -20.77 -0.13
CA GLY A 421 -8.58 -21.67 -0.29
C GLY A 421 -7.81 -21.80 1.03
N ASN A 422 -6.52 -21.45 1.01
CA ASN A 422 -5.63 -21.50 2.18
C ASN A 422 -5.53 -20.15 2.92
N THR A 423 -6.39 -19.17 2.57
CA THR A 423 -6.36 -17.84 3.16
C THR A 423 -7.55 -17.61 4.06
N LEU A 424 -7.29 -17.22 5.31
CA LEU A 424 -8.32 -16.89 6.28
C LEU A 424 -8.42 -15.36 6.43
N SER A 425 -9.48 -14.79 5.86
CA SER A 425 -9.73 -13.34 5.87
C SER A 425 -10.58 -12.92 7.05
N VAL A 426 -10.15 -11.85 7.74
CA VAL A 426 -10.88 -11.27 8.89
C VAL A 426 -11.91 -10.26 8.40
N VAL A 427 -13.15 -10.36 8.89
CA VAL A 427 -14.24 -9.43 8.59
C VAL A 427 -14.87 -8.88 9.87
N ASP A 428 -15.69 -7.82 9.75
CA ASP A 428 -16.39 -7.14 10.87
C ASP A 428 -15.45 -6.48 11.90
N LEU A 429 -14.61 -5.58 11.41
CA LEU A 429 -13.52 -4.94 12.15
C LEU A 429 -13.96 -3.81 13.12
N ASP A 430 -15.27 -3.71 13.42
CA ASP A 430 -15.86 -2.59 14.17
C ASP A 430 -15.32 -2.45 15.62
N ALA A 431 -14.81 -3.54 16.21
CA ALA A 431 -14.30 -3.58 17.58
C ALA A 431 -12.78 -3.82 17.65
N MET A 432 -12.14 -3.97 16.50
CA MET A 432 -10.71 -4.30 16.40
C MET A 432 -9.84 -3.17 16.98
N ARG A 433 -8.71 -3.54 17.58
CA ARG A 433 -7.74 -2.60 18.15
C ARG A 433 -6.33 -3.15 18.10
N GLN A 434 -5.37 -2.30 17.78
CA GLN A 434 -3.96 -2.51 18.09
C GLN A 434 -3.67 -1.95 19.47
N HIS A 435 -2.81 -2.63 20.23
CA HIS A 435 -2.50 -2.29 21.63
C HIS A 435 -1.01 -1.92 21.78
N ASP A 436 -0.75 -0.79 22.42
CA ASP A 436 0.61 -0.35 22.76
C ASP A 436 1.13 -1.08 24.01
N SER A 437 0.23 -1.36 24.96
CA SER A 437 0.56 -2.04 26.21
C SER A 437 0.40 -3.56 26.08
N GLU A 438 1.45 -4.29 26.39
CA GLU A 438 1.47 -5.77 26.47
C GLU A 438 0.35 -6.31 27.37
N ALA A 439 0.21 -5.75 28.59
CA ALA A 439 -0.80 -6.18 29.54
C ALA A 439 -2.24 -5.95 29.04
N ALA A 440 -2.49 -4.83 28.33
CA ALA A 440 -3.80 -4.55 27.73
C ALA A 440 -4.08 -5.52 26.58
N TRP A 441 -3.06 -5.81 25.75
CA TRP A 441 -3.15 -6.76 24.68
C TRP A 441 -3.45 -8.18 25.20
N ARG A 442 -2.68 -8.70 26.12
CA ARG A 442 -2.89 -10.05 26.68
C ARG A 442 -4.31 -10.25 27.21
N ARG A 443 -4.86 -9.28 27.95
CA ARG A 443 -6.26 -9.33 28.44
C ARG A 443 -7.29 -9.36 27.30
N ALA A 444 -7.05 -8.62 26.22
CA ALA A 444 -7.94 -8.61 25.07
C ALA A 444 -7.80 -9.89 24.23
N TRP A 445 -6.57 -10.34 24.07
CA TRP A 445 -6.20 -11.57 23.36
C TRP A 445 -6.82 -12.82 23.96
N SER A 446 -6.69 -13.02 25.28
CA SER A 446 -7.32 -14.15 25.99
C SER A 446 -8.85 -14.16 25.81
N ARG A 447 -9.49 -12.97 25.77
CA ARG A 447 -10.94 -12.90 25.48
C ARG A 447 -11.27 -13.30 24.05
N ASP A 448 -10.46 -12.89 23.08
CA ASP A 448 -10.66 -13.25 21.68
C ASP A 448 -10.45 -14.76 21.46
N ARG A 449 -9.40 -15.33 22.01
CA ARG A 449 -9.15 -16.79 21.99
C ARG A 449 -10.32 -17.58 22.59
N ALA A 450 -10.74 -17.19 23.80
CA ALA A 450 -11.86 -17.83 24.47
C ALA A 450 -13.16 -17.71 23.67
N ARG A 451 -13.39 -16.57 22.99
CA ARG A 451 -14.55 -16.35 22.12
C ARG A 451 -14.47 -17.22 20.86
N PHE A 452 -13.32 -17.32 20.25
CA PHE A 452 -13.09 -18.17 19.09
C PHE A 452 -13.35 -19.64 19.42
N LEU A 453 -12.75 -20.16 20.47
CA LEU A 453 -12.91 -21.56 20.89
C LEU A 453 -14.35 -21.91 21.31
N ARG A 454 -15.17 -20.95 21.77
CA ARG A 454 -16.58 -21.17 22.10
C ARG A 454 -17.48 -21.47 20.91
N ASN A 455 -17.02 -21.33 19.67
CA ASN A 455 -17.78 -21.76 18.50
C ASN A 455 -17.96 -23.27 18.41
N TRP A 456 -17.15 -24.04 19.14
CA TRP A 456 -17.17 -25.49 19.16
C TRP A 456 -17.39 -26.02 20.58
N PRO A 457 -18.09 -27.21 20.74
CA PRO A 457 -18.34 -27.81 22.04
C PRO A 457 -17.05 -28.04 22.82
N ALA A 458 -17.10 -27.84 24.13
CA ALA A 458 -15.99 -28.14 25.00
C ALA A 458 -15.67 -29.65 24.91
N GLY A 459 -14.37 -29.98 24.79
CA GLY A 459 -13.92 -31.38 24.68
C GLY A 459 -14.12 -32.04 23.30
N SER A 460 -14.68 -31.33 22.28
CA SER A 460 -14.72 -31.87 20.91
C SER A 460 -13.30 -32.02 20.34
N ALA A 461 -13.11 -33.00 19.44
CA ALA A 461 -11.80 -33.23 18.80
C ALA A 461 -11.35 -32.03 18.01
N LEU A 462 -12.23 -31.43 17.19
CA LEU A 462 -11.95 -30.24 16.42
C LEU A 462 -11.50 -29.07 17.32
N ARG A 463 -12.16 -28.85 18.47
CA ARG A 463 -11.75 -27.79 19.39
C ARG A 463 -10.34 -28.02 19.93
N ARG A 464 -9.95 -29.24 20.25
CA ARG A 464 -8.57 -29.57 20.69
C ARG A 464 -7.54 -29.30 19.58
N GLU A 465 -7.86 -29.68 18.33
CA GLU A 465 -7.00 -29.40 17.17
C GLU A 465 -6.77 -27.89 16.99
N LEU A 466 -7.85 -27.11 17.04
CA LEU A 466 -7.79 -25.66 16.94
C LEU A 466 -7.03 -25.03 18.12
N GLU A 467 -7.28 -25.49 19.35
CA GLU A 467 -6.61 -24.97 20.55
C GLU A 467 -5.09 -25.21 20.50
N ALA A 468 -4.67 -26.39 20.00
CA ALA A 468 -3.26 -26.72 19.78
C ALA A 468 -2.60 -25.87 18.66
N ALA A 469 -3.38 -25.37 17.72
CA ALA A 469 -2.89 -24.51 16.63
C ALA A 469 -2.71 -23.04 17.06
N LEU A 470 -3.34 -22.60 18.17
CA LEU A 470 -3.26 -21.21 18.60
C LEU A 470 -1.93 -20.94 19.32
N PRO A 471 -1.34 -19.72 19.15
CA PRO A 471 -0.21 -19.28 19.95
C PRO A 471 -0.54 -19.33 21.44
N PRO A 472 0.43 -19.55 22.34
CA PRO A 472 0.21 -19.51 23.78
C PRO A 472 -0.29 -18.13 24.24
N ASP A 473 -0.90 -18.08 25.45
CA ASP A 473 -1.40 -16.83 26.06
C ASP A 473 -0.28 -15.88 26.48
#